data_7931fec2203598ce39d72a4a07245d18
#
_entry.id   7931fec2203598ce39d72a4a07245d18
#
_cell.length_a   1.000
_cell.length_b   1.000
_cell.length_c   1.000
_cell.angle_alpha   90.00
_cell.angle_beta   90.00
_cell.angle_gamma   90.00
#
_symmetry.space_group_name_H-M   'P 1'
#
loop_
_entity.id
_entity.type
_entity.pdbx_description
1 polymer ?
#
loop_
_entity_poly.entity_id
_entity_poly.type
_entity_poly.pdbx_seq_one_letter_code
_entity_poly.pdbx_strand_id
1 'polypeptide(L)'
;DFMERFFILLILAGLSVSGVAQKSMWLIAGQSNASGMGDRRTSMKYYSKECFDYVQSGDSLKILQDPVGENGKANSGSISPSFAWNLNKMTGDSVVVVSAARGGSACSTTGETIYGTWAEKGVLPLFDAAMAKCNSAIAVTGLKFSGVIWLQGERDANAINDGKMDGEDYEAALRNLILRFRKHLHDADLPFYIVLTGQYVDRPQEGYHQVRA
;
A
#
# COMPACT_ATOMS: atom_id res chain seq x y z
N ASP A 1 68.62 -29.04 11.66
CA ASP A 1 67.23 -28.85 12.14
C ASP A 1 66.45 -28.02 11.13
N PHE A 2 65.81 -28.77 10.34
CA PHE A 2 64.94 -28.23 9.30
C PHE A 2 63.57 -27.95 9.88
N MET A 3 63.22 -26.69 10.19
CA MET A 3 61.83 -26.35 10.53
C MET A 3 61.10 -26.04 9.24
N GLU A 4 60.26 -26.97 8.84
CA GLU A 4 59.32 -26.76 7.72
C GLU A 4 58.23 -25.75 8.13
N ARG A 5 58.23 -24.63 7.46
CA ARG A 5 57.12 -23.65 7.62
C ARG A 5 55.98 -24.08 6.71
N PHE A 6 54.93 -24.68 7.32
CA PHE A 6 53.67 -24.88 6.66
C PHE A 6 52.94 -23.52 6.49
N PHE A 7 52.89 -23.02 5.26
CA PHE A 7 52.02 -21.95 4.89
C PHE A 7 50.63 -22.53 4.65
N ILE A 8 49.71 -22.34 5.58
CA ILE A 8 48.26 -22.59 5.37
C ILE A 8 47.73 -21.41 4.56
N LEU A 9 47.50 -21.62 3.27
CA LEU A 9 46.80 -20.69 2.39
C LEU A 9 45.30 -20.81 2.67
N LEU A 10 44.75 -19.92 3.51
CA LEU A 10 43.31 -19.82 3.70
C LEU A 10 42.72 -19.18 2.43
N ILE A 11 42.21 -20.01 1.52
CA ILE A 11 41.38 -19.52 0.41
C ILE A 11 40.03 -19.17 1.02
N LEU A 12 39.83 -17.90 1.35
CA LEU A 12 38.52 -17.30 1.57
C LEU A 12 37.78 -17.31 0.22
N ALA A 13 37.11 -18.42 -0.09
CA ALA A 13 36.11 -18.45 -1.12
C ALA A 13 34.98 -17.51 -0.65
N GLY A 14 35.02 -16.28 -1.11
CA GLY A 14 33.92 -15.34 -0.99
C GLY A 14 32.70 -15.96 -1.68
N LEU A 15 31.86 -16.62 -0.93
CA LEU A 15 30.52 -16.99 -1.37
C LEU A 15 29.77 -15.67 -1.61
N SER A 16 29.87 -15.17 -2.83
CA SER A 16 28.92 -14.19 -3.33
C SER A 16 27.57 -14.90 -3.32
N VAL A 17 26.81 -14.76 -2.23
CA VAL A 17 25.39 -15.11 -2.23
C VAL A 17 24.77 -14.11 -3.21
N SER A 18 24.71 -14.49 -4.47
CA SER A 18 23.87 -13.83 -5.44
C SER A 18 22.46 -14.02 -4.92
N GLY A 19 21.96 -13.06 -4.18
CA GLY A 19 20.57 -13.06 -3.76
C GLY A 19 19.73 -13.22 -5.02
N VAL A 20 19.03 -14.34 -5.13
CA VAL A 20 18.02 -14.50 -6.18
C VAL A 20 17.02 -13.38 -5.95
N ALA A 21 16.89 -12.48 -6.93
CA ALA A 21 15.91 -11.41 -6.87
C ALA A 21 14.54 -12.03 -6.54
N GLN A 22 14.02 -11.70 -5.37
CA GLN A 22 12.72 -12.17 -4.93
C GLN A 22 11.64 -11.29 -5.54
N LYS A 23 10.42 -11.74 -5.50
CA LYS A 23 9.26 -10.92 -5.87
C LYS A 23 8.52 -10.55 -4.59
N SER A 24 8.21 -9.28 -4.43
CA SER A 24 7.40 -8.76 -3.33
C SER A 24 6.08 -8.23 -3.87
N MET A 25 4.98 -8.44 -3.13
CA MET A 25 3.66 -7.93 -3.50
C MET A 25 3.12 -7.01 -2.40
N TRP A 26 2.63 -5.85 -2.78
CA TRP A 26 2.21 -4.78 -1.88
C TRP A 26 0.80 -4.33 -2.19
N LEU A 27 -0.03 -4.22 -1.14
CA LEU A 27 -1.35 -3.63 -1.26
C LEU A 27 -1.26 -2.13 -0.97
N ILE A 28 -1.75 -1.30 -1.89
CA ILE A 28 -1.96 0.14 -1.65
C ILE A 28 -3.46 0.38 -1.57
N ALA A 29 -3.93 0.76 -0.39
CA ALA A 29 -5.34 0.94 -0.08
C ALA A 29 -5.60 2.26 0.65
N GLY A 30 -6.85 2.67 0.71
CA GLY A 30 -7.24 3.94 1.31
C GLY A 30 -8.19 4.74 0.43
N GLN A 31 -8.00 6.06 0.36
CA GLN A 31 -8.89 6.94 -0.41
C GLN A 31 -8.18 7.63 -1.59
N SER A 32 -8.54 8.87 -1.91
CA SER A 32 -8.10 9.58 -3.10
C SER A 32 -6.59 9.65 -3.28
N ASN A 33 -5.83 9.90 -2.22
CA ASN A 33 -4.37 9.97 -2.29
C ASN A 33 -3.76 8.59 -2.58
N ALA A 34 -4.37 7.51 -2.10
CA ALA A 34 -3.97 6.15 -2.42
C ALA A 34 -4.32 5.77 -3.88
N SER A 35 -5.48 6.22 -4.40
CA SER A 35 -5.89 5.95 -5.78
C SER A 35 -5.13 6.81 -6.81
N GLY A 36 -4.39 7.82 -6.37
CA GLY A 36 -3.62 8.71 -7.22
C GLY A 36 -4.41 9.94 -7.66
N MET A 37 -4.34 11.01 -6.86
CA MET A 37 -4.92 12.32 -7.17
C MET A 37 -3.84 13.40 -7.22
N GLY A 38 -2.57 12.99 -7.20
CA GLY A 38 -1.44 13.89 -7.34
C GLY A 38 -1.32 14.46 -8.76
N ASP A 39 -0.53 15.51 -8.90
CA ASP A 39 -0.22 16.07 -10.21
C ASP A 39 0.67 15.11 -11.01
N ARG A 40 0.17 14.62 -12.15
CA ARG A 40 0.91 13.71 -13.02
C ARG A 40 2.22 14.32 -13.55
N ARG A 41 2.33 15.64 -13.60
CA ARG A 41 3.58 16.30 -14.04
C ARG A 41 4.72 16.07 -13.07
N THR A 42 4.41 15.90 -11.78
CA THR A 42 5.37 15.59 -10.71
C THR A 42 5.52 14.10 -10.43
N SER A 43 4.66 13.28 -11.03
CA SER A 43 4.71 11.83 -10.92
C SER A 43 5.99 11.29 -11.56
N MET A 44 6.45 10.16 -11.05
CA MET A 44 7.64 9.49 -11.57
C MET A 44 7.44 9.09 -13.03
N LYS A 45 8.42 9.40 -13.86
CA LYS A 45 8.40 9.16 -15.31
C LYS A 45 9.32 8.00 -15.74
N TYR A 46 10.09 7.47 -14.79
CA TYR A 46 10.95 6.32 -15.04
C TYR A 46 10.24 5.05 -14.62
N TYR A 47 10.25 4.07 -15.49
CA TYR A 47 9.60 2.79 -15.27
C TYR A 47 10.64 1.70 -15.15
N SER A 48 10.51 0.84 -14.17
CA SER A 48 11.30 -0.38 -14.07
C SER A 48 10.53 -1.52 -14.73
N LYS A 49 11.24 -2.35 -15.50
CA LYS A 49 10.67 -3.62 -16.01
C LYS A 49 10.43 -4.64 -14.90
N GLU A 50 10.88 -4.35 -13.69
CA GLU A 50 10.74 -5.17 -12.50
C GLU A 50 9.61 -4.68 -11.57
N CYS A 51 8.88 -3.62 -11.95
CA CYS A 51 7.77 -3.09 -11.17
C CYS A 51 6.46 -3.24 -11.93
N PHE A 52 5.46 -3.86 -11.29
CA PHE A 52 4.22 -4.28 -11.94
C PHE A 52 2.99 -3.76 -11.19
N ASP A 53 1.94 -3.43 -11.95
CA ASP A 53 0.58 -3.20 -11.47
C ASP A 53 -0.27 -4.44 -11.77
N TYR A 54 -0.95 -4.96 -10.76
CA TYR A 54 -1.94 -6.01 -10.96
C TYR A 54 -3.26 -5.42 -11.43
N VAL A 55 -3.73 -5.87 -12.58
CA VAL A 55 -4.97 -5.44 -13.21
C VAL A 55 -6.01 -6.55 -13.15
N GLN A 56 -7.05 -6.33 -12.33
CA GLN A 56 -8.08 -7.33 -12.06
C GLN A 56 -8.92 -7.67 -13.30
N SER A 57 -9.25 -6.69 -14.15
CA SER A 57 -10.10 -6.90 -15.32
C SER A 57 -9.55 -7.88 -16.36
N GLY A 58 -8.28 -8.27 -16.24
CA GLY A 58 -7.64 -9.22 -17.14
C GLY A 58 -6.74 -10.22 -16.42
N ASP A 59 -6.82 -10.28 -15.08
CA ASP A 59 -5.98 -11.14 -14.23
C ASP A 59 -4.52 -11.15 -14.68
N SER A 60 -3.94 -9.95 -14.85
CA SER A 60 -2.64 -9.78 -15.48
C SER A 60 -1.77 -8.74 -14.79
N LEU A 61 -0.46 -8.85 -15.02
CA LEU A 61 0.51 -7.86 -14.61
C LEU A 61 0.86 -6.95 -15.78
N LYS A 62 0.85 -5.63 -15.53
CA LYS A 62 1.35 -4.61 -16.45
C LYS A 62 2.58 -3.94 -15.84
N ILE A 63 3.43 -3.33 -16.65
CA ILE A 63 4.46 -2.44 -16.14
C ILE A 63 3.79 -1.31 -15.37
N LEU A 64 4.25 -1.09 -14.14
CA LEU A 64 3.67 -0.12 -13.22
C LEU A 64 3.93 1.30 -13.71
N GLN A 65 2.85 1.99 -13.99
CA GLN A 65 2.84 3.42 -14.37
C GLN A 65 1.49 4.04 -14.05
N ASP A 66 1.48 5.33 -13.77
CA ASP A 66 0.22 6.06 -13.57
C ASP A 66 -0.59 6.20 -14.88
N PRO A 67 -1.92 6.14 -14.80
CA PRO A 67 -2.74 5.90 -13.62
C PRO A 67 -2.74 4.44 -13.18
N VAL A 68 -2.69 4.20 -11.86
CA VAL A 68 -2.64 2.87 -11.25
C VAL A 68 -4.02 2.43 -10.77
N GLY A 69 -4.35 1.17 -10.98
CA GLY A 69 -5.62 0.56 -10.57
C GLY A 69 -6.84 1.12 -11.32
N GLU A 70 -8.03 0.58 -11.04
CA GLU A 70 -9.27 0.92 -11.75
C GLU A 70 -9.83 2.30 -11.38
N ASN A 71 -9.46 2.85 -10.21
CA ASN A 71 -9.94 4.13 -9.72
C ASN A 71 -8.98 5.30 -9.98
N GLY A 72 -7.87 5.06 -10.65
CA GLY A 72 -6.92 6.09 -11.04
C GLY A 72 -7.50 7.00 -12.13
N LYS A 73 -7.34 8.31 -11.98
CA LYS A 73 -7.76 9.27 -13.00
C LYS A 73 -6.69 9.42 -14.10
N ALA A 74 -7.10 9.51 -15.34
CA ALA A 74 -6.24 9.52 -16.53
C ALA A 74 -5.07 10.52 -16.46
N ASN A 75 -5.25 11.67 -15.81
CA ASN A 75 -4.28 12.75 -15.72
C ASN A 75 -3.72 12.96 -14.31
N SER A 76 -3.82 11.95 -13.43
CA SER A 76 -3.31 12.03 -12.08
C SER A 76 -2.13 11.08 -11.86
N GLY A 77 -1.34 11.38 -10.83
CA GLY A 77 -0.23 10.58 -10.37
C GLY A 77 -0.47 9.98 -8.98
N SER A 78 0.19 8.90 -8.67
CA SER A 78 0.14 8.19 -7.39
C SER A 78 1.52 8.02 -6.78
N ILE A 79 1.56 7.51 -5.55
CA ILE A 79 2.82 7.11 -4.92
C ILE A 79 3.36 5.79 -5.47
N SER A 80 2.52 4.99 -6.13
CA SER A 80 2.79 3.59 -6.47
C SER A 80 4.06 3.41 -7.33
N PRO A 81 4.25 4.14 -8.44
CA PRO A 81 5.45 3.97 -9.25
C PRO A 81 6.73 4.34 -8.49
N SER A 82 6.69 5.43 -7.72
CA SER A 82 7.83 5.89 -6.94
C SER A 82 8.17 4.92 -5.81
N PHE A 83 7.16 4.43 -5.09
CA PHE A 83 7.32 3.42 -4.04
C PHE A 83 7.98 2.15 -4.60
N ALA A 84 7.39 1.57 -5.63
CA ALA A 84 7.88 0.29 -6.17
C ALA A 84 9.28 0.41 -6.76
N TRP A 85 9.56 1.51 -7.47
CA TRP A 85 10.88 1.75 -8.04
C TRP A 85 11.97 1.90 -6.96
N ASN A 86 11.70 2.68 -5.90
CA ASN A 86 12.65 2.83 -4.81
C ASN A 86 12.86 1.50 -4.07
N LEU A 87 11.79 0.76 -3.81
CA LEU A 87 11.92 -0.55 -3.17
C LEU A 87 12.75 -1.52 -4.02
N ASN A 88 12.47 -1.62 -5.32
CA ASN A 88 13.28 -2.40 -6.26
C ASN A 88 14.76 -1.98 -6.25
N LYS A 89 15.04 -0.68 -6.22
CA LYS A 89 16.41 -0.16 -6.14
C LYS A 89 17.14 -0.53 -4.85
N MET A 90 16.40 -0.58 -3.74
CA MET A 90 16.97 -0.88 -2.42
C MET A 90 17.19 -2.37 -2.20
N THR A 91 16.29 -3.21 -2.69
CA THR A 91 16.29 -4.65 -2.41
C THR A 91 16.78 -5.50 -3.59
N GLY A 92 16.69 -4.99 -4.81
CA GLY A 92 16.88 -5.78 -6.03
C GLY A 92 15.66 -6.63 -6.41
N ASP A 93 14.60 -6.63 -5.61
CA ASP A 93 13.40 -7.46 -5.83
C ASP A 93 12.50 -6.88 -6.91
N SER A 94 11.83 -7.75 -7.65
CA SER A 94 10.68 -7.34 -8.46
C SER A 94 9.50 -6.98 -7.55
N VAL A 95 8.78 -5.91 -7.86
CA VAL A 95 7.70 -5.38 -7.03
C VAL A 95 6.37 -5.42 -7.75
N VAL A 96 5.39 -6.08 -7.17
CA VAL A 96 3.99 -6.08 -7.65
C VAL A 96 3.16 -5.18 -6.73
N VAL A 97 2.46 -4.22 -7.31
CA VAL A 97 1.50 -3.37 -6.60
C VAL A 97 0.08 -3.83 -6.92
N VAL A 98 -0.73 -3.99 -5.89
CA VAL A 98 -2.17 -4.20 -5.99
C VAL A 98 -2.86 -2.94 -5.44
N SER A 99 -3.52 -2.18 -6.29
CA SER A 99 -4.25 -0.98 -5.87
C SER A 99 -5.71 -1.29 -5.61
N ALA A 100 -6.18 -1.05 -4.37
CA ALA A 100 -7.58 -1.23 -3.96
C ALA A 100 -8.18 0.03 -3.33
N ALA A 101 -7.67 1.20 -3.68
CA ALA A 101 -8.10 2.47 -3.13
C ALA A 101 -9.37 3.01 -3.80
N ARG A 102 -10.19 3.78 -3.04
CA ARG A 102 -11.36 4.47 -3.57
C ARG A 102 -11.44 5.91 -3.04
N GLY A 103 -11.44 6.87 -3.97
CA GLY A 103 -11.52 8.29 -3.62
C GLY A 103 -12.77 8.63 -2.79
N GLY A 104 -12.58 9.41 -1.71
CA GLY A 104 -13.67 9.86 -0.85
C GLY A 104 -14.20 8.83 0.16
N SER A 105 -13.63 7.62 0.22
CA SER A 105 -14.06 6.59 1.16
C SER A 105 -13.65 6.90 2.61
N ALA A 106 -14.46 6.45 3.57
CA ALA A 106 -14.20 6.55 4.98
C ALA A 106 -13.60 5.25 5.55
N CYS A 107 -12.85 5.34 6.64
CA CYS A 107 -12.45 4.19 7.43
C CYS A 107 -13.62 3.72 8.30
N SER A 108 -14.33 4.65 8.93
CA SER A 108 -15.47 4.41 9.81
C SER A 108 -16.80 4.37 9.05
N THR A 109 -17.81 3.75 9.67
CA THR A 109 -19.20 3.82 9.18
C THR A 109 -19.75 5.23 9.32
N THR A 110 -19.39 5.96 10.38
CA THR A 110 -19.85 7.33 10.64
C THR A 110 -19.37 8.32 9.61
N GLY A 111 -18.15 8.14 9.09
CA GLY A 111 -17.60 8.95 8.00
C GLY A 111 -18.12 8.58 6.62
N GLU A 112 -18.91 7.51 6.49
CA GLU A 112 -19.37 7.00 5.19
C GLU A 112 -20.18 8.03 4.41
N THR A 113 -19.99 8.02 3.11
CA THR A 113 -20.75 8.77 2.12
C THR A 113 -21.03 7.88 0.91
N ILE A 114 -21.55 8.44 -0.17
CA ILE A 114 -21.75 7.74 -1.45
C ILE A 114 -20.47 7.08 -2.01
N TYR A 115 -19.32 7.41 -1.45
CA TYR A 115 -18.03 6.84 -1.86
C TYR A 115 -17.65 5.56 -1.10
N GLY A 116 -18.43 5.19 -0.08
CA GLY A 116 -18.29 3.96 0.67
C GLY A 116 -17.39 4.05 1.90
N THR A 117 -17.31 2.92 2.57
CA THR A 117 -16.52 2.75 3.80
C THR A 117 -15.69 1.47 3.77
N TRP A 118 -14.58 1.48 4.49
CA TRP A 118 -13.76 0.31 4.79
C TRP A 118 -14.23 -0.47 6.02
N ALA A 119 -15.21 0.09 6.75
CA ALA A 119 -15.84 -0.61 7.87
C ALA A 119 -16.52 -1.90 7.41
N GLU A 120 -16.73 -2.83 8.36
CA GLU A 120 -17.40 -4.11 8.09
C GLU A 120 -18.87 -3.94 7.66
N LYS A 121 -19.52 -2.93 8.22
CA LYS A 121 -20.91 -2.59 7.92
C LYS A 121 -20.97 -1.19 7.34
N GLY A 122 -21.80 -1.02 6.33
CA GLY A 122 -22.03 0.26 5.67
C GLY A 122 -22.99 0.08 4.51
N VAL A 123 -23.35 1.18 3.86
CA VAL A 123 -24.17 1.16 2.65
C VAL A 123 -23.36 0.66 1.45
N LEU A 124 -22.08 1.02 1.41
CA LEU A 124 -21.16 0.58 0.37
C LEU A 124 -19.84 0.12 1.00
N PRO A 125 -19.78 -1.12 1.53
CA PRO A 125 -18.55 -1.67 2.10
C PRO A 125 -17.55 -2.00 1.00
N LEU A 126 -16.29 -1.57 1.18
CA LEU A 126 -15.23 -1.70 0.17
C LEU A 126 -14.29 -2.88 0.42
N PHE A 127 -14.27 -3.38 1.65
CA PHE A 127 -13.29 -4.37 2.10
C PHE A 127 -13.36 -5.67 1.31
N ASP A 128 -14.58 -6.22 1.09
CA ASP A 128 -14.73 -7.52 0.43
C ASP A 128 -14.29 -7.46 -1.05
N ALA A 129 -14.58 -6.36 -1.73
CA ALA A 129 -14.11 -6.14 -3.10
C ALA A 129 -12.57 -6.04 -3.15
N ALA A 130 -11.96 -5.38 -2.18
CA ALA A 130 -10.50 -5.31 -2.06
C ALA A 130 -9.90 -6.70 -1.79
N MET A 131 -10.53 -7.50 -0.91
CA MET A 131 -10.07 -8.88 -0.63
C MET A 131 -10.25 -9.81 -1.82
N ALA A 132 -11.33 -9.69 -2.57
CA ALA A 132 -11.50 -10.44 -3.83
C ALA A 132 -10.36 -10.13 -4.81
N LYS A 133 -10.00 -8.85 -4.96
CA LYS A 133 -8.86 -8.44 -5.78
C LYS A 133 -7.52 -8.99 -5.26
N CYS A 134 -7.30 -8.97 -3.96
CA CYS A 134 -6.10 -9.53 -3.34
C CYS A 134 -5.99 -11.05 -3.61
N ASN A 135 -7.09 -11.77 -3.46
CA ASN A 135 -7.13 -13.22 -3.72
C ASN A 135 -6.83 -13.55 -5.18
N SER A 136 -7.39 -12.79 -6.13
CA SER A 136 -7.06 -12.95 -7.55
C SER A 136 -5.57 -12.64 -7.81
N ALA A 137 -5.02 -11.59 -7.22
CA ALA A 137 -3.60 -11.27 -7.36
C ALA A 137 -2.70 -12.40 -6.79
N ILE A 138 -3.06 -12.98 -5.64
CA ILE A 138 -2.37 -14.15 -5.08
C ILE A 138 -2.43 -15.33 -6.04
N ALA A 139 -3.61 -15.62 -6.61
CA ALA A 139 -3.79 -16.73 -7.55
C ALA A 139 -2.94 -16.57 -8.82
N VAL A 140 -2.84 -15.34 -9.35
CA VAL A 140 -2.05 -15.03 -10.56
C VAL A 140 -0.54 -15.06 -10.30
N THR A 141 -0.11 -14.55 -9.15
CA THR A 141 1.32 -14.36 -8.87
C THR A 141 1.96 -15.48 -8.07
N GLY A 142 1.17 -16.22 -7.29
CA GLY A 142 1.67 -17.17 -6.29
C GLY A 142 2.33 -16.50 -5.08
N LEU A 143 2.27 -15.17 -4.97
CA LEU A 143 2.95 -14.41 -3.93
C LEU A 143 2.02 -14.15 -2.73
N LYS A 144 2.61 -14.04 -1.53
CA LYS A 144 1.96 -13.44 -0.38
C LYS A 144 2.19 -11.92 -0.38
N PHE A 145 1.33 -11.18 0.29
CA PHE A 145 1.56 -9.76 0.50
C PHE A 145 2.72 -9.53 1.48
N SER A 146 3.61 -8.63 1.12
CA SER A 146 4.73 -8.18 1.96
C SER A 146 4.34 -7.04 2.90
N GLY A 147 3.21 -6.39 2.64
CA GLY A 147 2.67 -5.33 3.47
C GLY A 147 1.52 -4.58 2.82
N VAL A 148 0.88 -3.75 3.63
CA VAL A 148 -0.17 -2.82 3.23
C VAL A 148 0.33 -1.40 3.42
N ILE A 149 0.09 -0.54 2.43
CA ILE A 149 0.31 0.91 2.53
C ILE A 149 -1.06 1.57 2.53
N TRP A 150 -1.37 2.26 3.61
CA TRP A 150 -2.66 2.88 3.86
C TRP A 150 -2.57 4.40 3.80
N LEU A 151 -3.32 5.01 2.86
CA LEU A 151 -3.43 6.46 2.73
C LEU A 151 -4.90 6.85 2.82
N GLN A 152 -5.35 7.18 4.01
CA GLN A 152 -6.73 7.57 4.28
C GLN A 152 -6.79 8.34 5.60
N GLY A 153 -7.85 9.10 5.83
CA GLY A 153 -8.13 9.84 7.06
C GLY A 153 -8.92 11.11 6.78
N GLU A 154 -8.82 11.69 5.58
CA GLU A 154 -9.42 12.99 5.26
C GLU A 154 -10.95 12.97 5.32
N ARG A 155 -11.57 11.82 4.98
CA ARG A 155 -13.04 11.69 5.08
C ARG A 155 -13.50 11.63 6.53
N ASP A 156 -12.81 10.87 7.36
CA ASP A 156 -13.11 10.75 8.79
C ASP A 156 -12.74 12.05 9.52
N ALA A 157 -11.63 12.71 9.15
CA ALA A 157 -11.31 14.05 9.66
C ALA A 157 -12.42 15.08 9.40
N ASN A 158 -13.07 15.02 8.23
CA ASN A 158 -14.23 15.87 7.98
C ASN A 158 -15.44 15.49 8.85
N ALA A 159 -15.66 14.19 9.11
CA ALA A 159 -16.73 13.76 10.03
C ALA A 159 -16.46 14.21 11.47
N ILE A 160 -15.22 14.22 11.91
CA ILE A 160 -14.80 14.78 13.21
C ILE A 160 -15.05 16.30 13.24
N ASN A 161 -14.63 17.03 12.21
CA ASN A 161 -14.89 18.48 12.11
C ASN A 161 -16.39 18.81 12.12
N ASP A 162 -17.22 17.90 11.60
CA ASP A 162 -18.69 18.02 11.61
C ASP A 162 -19.30 17.60 12.97
N GLY A 163 -18.50 17.18 13.95
CA GLY A 163 -18.96 16.72 15.27
C GLY A 163 -19.72 15.39 15.26
N LYS A 164 -19.51 14.56 14.24
CA LYS A 164 -20.19 13.26 14.07
C LYS A 164 -19.48 12.11 14.77
N MET A 165 -18.18 12.23 14.98
CA MET A 165 -17.29 11.26 15.61
C MET A 165 -16.07 11.99 16.17
N ASP A 166 -15.19 11.28 16.85
CA ASP A 166 -13.91 11.78 17.36
C ASP A 166 -12.72 10.93 16.88
N GLY A 167 -11.51 11.26 17.37
CA GLY A 167 -10.28 10.56 17.00
C GLY A 167 -10.22 9.13 17.52
N GLU A 168 -10.84 8.85 18.69
CA GLU A 168 -10.89 7.49 19.26
C GLU A 168 -11.78 6.58 18.40
N ASP A 169 -12.87 7.09 17.86
CA ASP A 169 -13.72 6.38 16.91
C ASP A 169 -12.96 6.01 15.63
N TYR A 170 -12.13 6.95 15.12
CA TYR A 170 -11.28 6.69 13.96
C TYR A 170 -10.21 5.65 14.26
N GLU A 171 -9.51 5.78 15.38
CA GLU A 171 -8.50 4.81 15.81
C GLU A 171 -9.10 3.40 15.93
N ALA A 172 -10.26 3.27 16.58
CA ALA A 172 -10.95 2.00 16.72
C ALA A 172 -11.33 1.38 15.37
N ALA A 173 -11.84 2.20 14.44
CA ALA A 173 -12.16 1.77 13.08
C ALA A 173 -10.92 1.30 12.31
N LEU A 174 -9.82 2.04 12.37
CA LEU A 174 -8.57 1.71 11.71
C LEU A 174 -7.91 0.46 12.30
N ARG A 175 -7.90 0.35 13.62
CA ARG A 175 -7.40 -0.84 14.33
C ARG A 175 -8.17 -2.10 13.92
N ASN A 176 -9.49 -2.03 13.87
CA ASN A 176 -10.32 -3.15 13.40
C ASN A 176 -10.03 -3.49 11.94
N LEU A 177 -9.88 -2.50 11.08
CA LEU A 177 -9.54 -2.70 9.67
C LEU A 177 -8.19 -3.43 9.51
N ILE A 178 -7.16 -3.03 10.25
CA ILE A 178 -5.84 -3.68 10.24
C ILE A 178 -5.97 -5.17 10.62
N LEU A 179 -6.71 -5.48 11.69
CA LEU A 179 -6.95 -6.87 12.11
C LEU A 179 -7.68 -7.67 11.05
N ARG A 180 -8.63 -7.07 10.34
CA ARG A 180 -9.35 -7.72 9.24
C ARG A 180 -8.44 -8.01 8.06
N PHE A 181 -7.57 -7.08 7.66
CA PHE A 181 -6.56 -7.33 6.62
C PHE A 181 -5.65 -8.49 6.99
N ARG A 182 -5.09 -8.48 8.18
CA ARG A 182 -4.22 -9.56 8.68
C ARG A 182 -4.91 -10.92 8.70
N LYS A 183 -6.16 -10.95 9.18
CA LYS A 183 -6.97 -12.18 9.20
C LYS A 183 -7.24 -12.73 7.79
N HIS A 184 -7.68 -11.88 6.85
CA HIS A 184 -8.03 -12.30 5.50
C HIS A 184 -6.82 -12.66 4.63
N LEU A 185 -5.69 -12.01 4.85
CA LEU A 185 -4.45 -12.31 4.14
C LEU A 185 -3.62 -13.42 4.83
N HIS A 186 -4.17 -14.01 5.90
CA HIS A 186 -3.58 -15.12 6.66
C HIS A 186 -2.17 -14.81 7.17
N ASP A 187 -1.93 -13.58 7.61
CA ASP A 187 -0.68 -13.13 8.18
C ASP A 187 -0.95 -12.17 9.35
N ALA A 188 -0.81 -12.68 10.59
CA ALA A 188 -1.07 -11.91 11.80
C ALA A 188 -0.09 -10.76 12.00
N ASP A 189 1.11 -10.88 11.44
CA ASP A 189 2.20 -9.91 11.57
C ASP A 189 2.38 -9.06 10.30
N LEU A 190 1.45 -9.15 9.33
CA LEU A 190 1.52 -8.40 8.09
C LEU A 190 1.81 -6.91 8.37
N PRO A 191 2.94 -6.37 7.86
CA PRO A 191 3.28 -4.97 8.02
C PRO A 191 2.17 -4.05 7.46
N PHE A 192 1.79 -3.05 8.25
CA PHE A 192 0.78 -2.08 7.86
C PHE A 192 1.34 -0.67 8.05
N TYR A 193 1.63 0.00 6.95
CA TYR A 193 2.24 1.31 6.92
C TYR A 193 1.18 2.38 6.70
N ILE A 194 1.01 3.25 7.68
CA ILE A 194 0.05 4.35 7.62
C ILE A 194 0.78 5.59 7.12
N VAL A 195 0.33 6.14 6.00
CA VAL A 195 0.78 7.44 5.52
C VAL A 195 -0.17 8.49 6.07
N LEU A 196 0.35 9.32 6.94
CA LEU A 196 -0.45 10.36 7.60
C LEU A 196 -1.01 11.35 6.59
N THR A 197 -2.26 11.77 6.81
CA THR A 197 -2.91 12.80 5.98
C THR A 197 -2.16 14.13 6.08
N GLY A 198 -2.11 14.85 4.98
CA GLY A 198 -1.63 16.23 4.95
C GLY A 198 -2.61 17.22 5.57
N GLN A 199 -2.26 18.49 5.51
CA GLN A 199 -3.21 19.58 5.79
C GLN A 199 -4.13 19.78 4.57
N TYR A 200 -5.41 20.01 4.84
CA TYR A 200 -6.34 20.40 3.79
C TYR A 200 -6.60 21.90 3.89
N VAL A 201 -6.12 22.65 2.89
CA VAL A 201 -6.30 24.10 2.83
C VAL A 201 -7.81 24.43 2.83
N ASP A 202 -8.20 25.48 3.56
CA ASP A 202 -9.58 25.97 3.70
C ASP A 202 -10.55 25.01 4.44
N ARG A 203 -10.00 24.10 5.25
CA ARG A 203 -10.78 23.24 6.15
C ARG A 203 -10.33 23.40 7.61
N PRO A 204 -11.23 23.21 8.59
CA PRO A 204 -10.83 23.09 9.99
C PRO A 204 -9.81 21.97 10.15
N GLN A 205 -8.74 22.22 10.93
CA GLN A 205 -7.62 21.28 11.04
C GLN A 205 -7.78 20.30 12.21
N GLU A 206 -8.74 20.52 13.11
CA GLU A 206 -8.91 19.72 14.31
C GLU A 206 -9.10 18.22 13.99
N GLY A 207 -10.03 17.88 13.12
CA GLY A 207 -10.24 16.50 12.69
C GLY A 207 -9.01 15.89 12.03
N TYR A 208 -8.22 16.69 11.30
CA TYR A 208 -6.96 16.23 10.70
C TYR A 208 -5.87 15.99 11.74
N HIS A 209 -5.87 16.75 12.84
CA HIS A 209 -4.97 16.50 13.95
C HIS A 209 -5.34 15.20 14.66
N GLN A 210 -6.62 14.97 14.92
CA GLN A 210 -7.09 13.78 15.61
C GLN A 210 -6.85 12.49 14.80
N VAL A 211 -7.05 12.47 13.48
CA VAL A 211 -6.75 11.28 12.66
C VAL A 211 -5.25 11.00 12.50
N ARG A 212 -4.38 11.93 12.89
CA ARG A 212 -2.92 11.76 12.87
C ARG A 212 -2.33 11.42 14.22
N ALA A 213 -3.07 11.61 15.32
CA ALA A 213 -2.62 11.30 16.67
C ALA A 213 -2.55 9.81 16.93
#